data_b2cc06e6c14e9bf1635e769891b15197
#
_entry.id   b2cc06e6c14e9bf1635e769891b15197
#
_cell.length_a   1.000
_cell.length_b   1.000
_cell.length_c   1.000
_cell.angle_alpha   90.00
_cell.angle_beta   90.00
_cell.angle_gamma   90.00
#
_symmetry.space_group_name_H-M   'P 1'
#
loop_
_entity.id
_entity.type
_entity.pdbx_description
1 polymer ?
#
loop_
_entity_poly.entity_id
_entity_poly.type
_entity_poly.pdbx_seq_one_letter_code
_entity_poly.pdbx_strand_id
1 'polypeptide(L)'
;MKIYFASDAHLGARFHKDPLAIEKKLVRWLDSIKEDASAIWFLGDLFDYWYEYKYVVPKGHVRFLGKLAELADRGIEIHIFIGNHDIWMFDYLPKEIGAIIHRDTLTVDLLGKRFFLGHGDEVDFRSKAFRLIRAIFRNKFCQWLYAGIHPRWTFGFALGWSLNSRKSGLEKQEAKKYQGEDAK
;
A
#
# COMPACT_ATOMS: atom_id res chain seq x y z
N MET A 1 -8.73 -14.54 -19.73
CA MET A 1 -8.23 -14.31 -18.37
C MET A 1 -7.16 -13.23 -18.43
N LYS A 2 -7.24 -12.23 -17.57
CA LYS A 2 -6.30 -11.10 -17.50
C LYS A 2 -5.76 -10.95 -16.09
N ILE A 3 -4.57 -10.34 -15.97
CA ILE A 3 -3.96 -9.97 -14.70
C ILE A 3 -3.95 -8.46 -14.64
N TYR A 4 -4.42 -7.90 -13.53
CA TYR A 4 -4.53 -6.47 -13.31
C TYR A 4 -3.56 -5.98 -12.26
N PHE A 5 -3.02 -4.78 -12.46
CA PHE A 5 -2.08 -4.15 -11.56
C PHE A 5 -2.60 -2.78 -11.12
N ALA A 6 -2.41 -2.46 -9.85
CA ALA A 6 -2.68 -1.14 -9.29
C ALA A 6 -1.65 -0.83 -8.20
N SER A 7 -1.39 0.45 -7.93
CA SER A 7 -0.52 0.90 -6.84
C SER A 7 -0.97 2.24 -6.29
N ASP A 8 -0.41 2.64 -5.15
CA ASP A 8 -0.49 3.99 -4.60
C ASP A 8 -1.92 4.53 -4.43
N ALA A 9 -2.85 3.68 -4.02
CA ALA A 9 -4.25 4.07 -3.80
C ALA A 9 -4.41 4.96 -2.56
N HIS A 10 -3.50 4.83 -1.57
CA HIS A 10 -3.48 5.59 -0.31
C HIS A 10 -4.86 5.76 0.30
N LEU A 11 -5.60 4.67 0.44
CA LEU A 11 -6.93 4.68 1.02
C LEU A 11 -6.91 5.26 2.44
N GLY A 12 -7.83 6.17 2.73
CA GLY A 12 -7.90 6.85 4.02
C GLY A 12 -7.00 8.07 4.15
N ALA A 13 -6.26 8.45 3.13
CA ALA A 13 -5.36 9.59 3.18
C ALA A 13 -6.11 10.90 3.40
N ARG A 14 -5.63 11.68 4.37
CA ARG A 14 -6.25 12.98 4.77
C ARG A 14 -6.05 14.10 3.75
N PHE A 15 -5.14 13.94 2.78
CA PHE A 15 -4.98 14.93 1.72
C PHE A 15 -6.07 14.83 0.63
N HIS A 16 -6.79 13.73 0.55
CA HIS A 16 -7.95 13.61 -0.30
C HIS A 16 -9.12 14.43 0.28
N LYS A 17 -9.72 15.28 -0.55
CA LYS A 17 -10.93 16.05 -0.16
C LYS A 17 -12.09 15.13 0.23
N ASP A 18 -12.21 13.99 -0.45
CA ASP A 18 -13.20 12.96 -0.18
C ASP A 18 -12.55 11.57 -0.27
N PRO A 19 -12.00 11.04 0.86
CA PRO A 19 -11.40 9.70 0.89
C PRO A 19 -12.38 8.59 0.52
N LEU A 20 -13.68 8.77 0.83
CA LEU A 20 -14.72 7.79 0.50
C LEU A 20 -14.97 7.73 -1.01
N ALA A 21 -14.88 8.85 -1.72
CA ALA A 21 -14.99 8.86 -3.18
C ALA A 21 -13.85 8.06 -3.85
N ILE A 22 -12.62 8.14 -3.29
CA ILE A 22 -11.48 7.35 -3.77
C ILE A 22 -11.73 5.86 -3.56
N GLU A 23 -12.17 5.46 -2.35
CA GLU A 23 -12.55 4.07 -2.08
C GLU A 23 -13.61 3.56 -3.05
N LYS A 24 -14.69 4.33 -3.25
CA LYS A 24 -15.77 3.99 -4.20
C LYS A 24 -15.27 3.91 -5.65
N LYS A 25 -14.29 4.75 -6.04
CA LYS A 25 -13.68 4.69 -7.37
C LYS A 25 -12.93 3.39 -7.58
N LEU A 26 -12.13 2.99 -6.59
CA LEU A 26 -11.39 1.73 -6.63
C LEU A 26 -12.32 0.52 -6.66
N VAL A 27 -13.40 0.54 -5.87
CA VAL A 27 -14.42 -0.52 -5.89
C VAL A 27 -15.09 -0.63 -7.25
N ARG A 28 -15.45 0.49 -7.90
CA ARG A 28 -16.02 0.47 -9.26
C ARG A 28 -15.03 -0.08 -10.29
N TRP A 29 -13.74 0.24 -10.15
CA TRP A 29 -12.72 -0.35 -11.01
C TRP A 29 -12.65 -1.87 -10.83
N LEU A 30 -12.62 -2.36 -9.58
CA LEU A 30 -12.66 -3.79 -9.29
C LEU A 30 -13.91 -4.48 -9.87
N ASP A 31 -15.07 -3.84 -9.78
CA ASP A 31 -16.30 -4.33 -10.42
C ASP A 31 -16.18 -4.43 -11.95
N SER A 32 -15.50 -3.48 -12.58
CA SER A 32 -15.35 -3.47 -14.04
C SER A 32 -14.45 -4.57 -14.59
N ILE A 33 -13.58 -5.15 -13.75
CA ILE A 33 -12.63 -6.18 -14.17
C ILE A 33 -12.97 -7.59 -13.67
N LYS A 34 -13.97 -7.74 -12.82
CA LYS A 34 -14.28 -9.00 -12.10
C LYS A 34 -14.63 -10.18 -12.99
N GLU A 35 -15.07 -9.94 -14.24
CA GLU A 35 -15.52 -11.01 -15.14
C GLU A 35 -14.35 -11.62 -15.94
N ASP A 36 -13.24 -10.93 -16.08
CA ASP A 36 -12.10 -11.41 -16.87
C ASP A 36 -10.78 -11.47 -16.10
N ALA A 37 -10.74 -10.97 -14.86
CA ALA A 37 -9.59 -11.06 -13.99
C ALA A 37 -9.33 -12.49 -13.53
N SER A 38 -8.09 -12.94 -13.59
CA SER A 38 -7.60 -14.15 -12.91
C SER A 38 -6.80 -13.82 -11.67
N ALA A 39 -6.12 -12.67 -11.65
CA ALA A 39 -5.38 -12.19 -10.51
C ALA A 39 -5.35 -10.66 -10.49
N ILE A 40 -5.28 -10.08 -9.30
CA ILE A 40 -5.12 -8.64 -9.08
C ILE A 40 -3.89 -8.43 -8.20
N TRP A 41 -2.96 -7.59 -8.66
CA TRP A 41 -1.71 -7.28 -8.00
C TRP A 41 -1.68 -5.82 -7.55
N PHE A 42 -1.71 -5.58 -6.24
CA PHE A 42 -1.49 -4.27 -5.66
C PHE A 42 -0.01 -4.10 -5.33
N LEU A 43 0.65 -3.09 -5.92
CA LEU A 43 2.10 -2.93 -5.84
C LEU A 43 2.54 -1.97 -4.71
N GLY A 44 1.86 -2.02 -3.58
CA GLY A 44 2.17 -1.25 -2.38
C GLY A 44 1.42 0.07 -2.23
N ASP A 45 1.51 0.65 -1.06
CA ASP A 45 0.85 1.89 -0.65
C ASP A 45 -0.67 1.89 -0.93
N LEU A 46 -1.29 0.74 -0.67
CA LEU A 46 -2.73 0.54 -0.83
C LEU A 46 -3.52 1.37 0.20
N PHE A 47 -3.00 1.43 1.42
CA PHE A 47 -3.52 2.26 2.50
C PHE A 47 -2.53 3.37 2.86
N ASP A 48 -3.03 4.54 3.25
CA ASP A 48 -2.18 5.64 3.73
C ASP A 48 -1.52 5.35 5.08
N TYR A 49 -2.13 4.45 5.84
CA TYR A 49 -1.58 3.84 7.05
C TYR A 49 -2.26 2.52 7.34
N TRP A 50 -1.48 1.48 7.59
CA TRP A 50 -1.97 0.18 8.02
C TRP A 50 -1.07 -0.42 9.09
N TYR A 51 -1.67 -0.79 10.24
CA TYR A 51 -1.01 -1.55 11.30
C TYR A 51 -1.99 -2.56 11.89
N GLU A 52 -1.63 -3.82 11.88
CA GLU A 52 -2.42 -4.90 12.48
C GLU A 52 -1.99 -5.11 13.93
N TYR A 53 -2.84 -4.71 14.87
CA TYR A 53 -2.71 -5.10 16.26
C TYR A 53 -3.26 -6.51 16.46
N LYS A 54 -3.02 -7.11 17.61
CA LYS A 54 -3.48 -8.48 17.89
C LYS A 54 -4.99 -8.68 17.72
N TYR A 55 -5.80 -7.68 18.04
CA TYR A 55 -7.27 -7.76 18.03
C TYR A 55 -7.95 -6.60 17.29
N VAL A 56 -7.20 -5.66 16.73
CA VAL A 56 -7.78 -4.52 16.05
C VAL A 56 -6.98 -4.16 14.79
N VAL A 57 -7.70 -3.75 13.77
CA VAL A 57 -7.14 -3.22 12.51
C VAL A 57 -7.65 -1.81 12.28
N PRO A 58 -7.05 -1.04 11.38
CA PRO A 58 -7.56 0.28 11.00
C PRO A 58 -9.03 0.22 10.61
N LYS A 59 -9.84 1.10 11.19
CA LYS A 59 -11.26 1.21 10.82
C LYS A 59 -11.43 1.91 9.48
N GLY A 60 -12.49 1.60 8.78
CA GLY A 60 -12.80 2.10 7.44
C GLY A 60 -12.57 1.02 6.37
N HIS A 61 -12.52 1.46 5.12
CA HIS A 61 -12.24 0.60 3.95
C HIS A 61 -13.19 -0.59 3.76
N VAL A 62 -14.36 -0.56 4.41
CA VAL A 62 -15.31 -1.69 4.45
C VAL A 62 -15.77 -2.09 3.05
N ARG A 63 -16.00 -1.11 2.16
CA ARG A 63 -16.43 -1.40 0.78
C ARG A 63 -15.34 -2.05 -0.03
N PHE A 64 -14.11 -1.55 0.14
CA PHE A 64 -12.95 -2.06 -0.57
C PHE A 64 -12.58 -3.46 -0.07
N LEU A 65 -12.49 -3.67 1.23
CA LEU A 65 -12.20 -4.99 1.82
C LEU A 65 -13.29 -6.00 1.48
N GLY A 66 -14.57 -5.62 1.58
CA GLY A 66 -15.69 -6.48 1.17
C GLY A 66 -15.66 -6.83 -0.32
N LYS A 67 -15.22 -5.89 -1.19
CA LYS A 67 -15.04 -6.17 -2.61
C LYS A 67 -13.89 -7.13 -2.86
N LEU A 68 -12.79 -7.01 -2.15
CA LEU A 68 -11.68 -7.97 -2.26
C LEU A 68 -12.10 -9.38 -1.82
N ALA A 69 -12.87 -9.48 -0.72
CA ALA A 69 -13.41 -10.76 -0.26
C ALA A 69 -14.33 -11.38 -1.32
N GLU A 70 -15.27 -10.60 -1.88
CA GLU A 70 -16.14 -11.08 -2.97
C GLU A 70 -15.34 -11.61 -4.18
N LEU A 71 -14.27 -10.92 -4.57
CA LEU A 71 -13.44 -11.32 -5.70
C LEU A 71 -12.64 -12.58 -5.38
N ALA A 72 -12.11 -12.70 -4.17
CA ALA A 72 -11.41 -13.89 -3.70
C ALA A 72 -12.34 -15.11 -3.64
N ASP A 73 -13.58 -14.95 -3.15
CA ASP A 73 -14.62 -15.98 -3.13
C ASP A 73 -14.99 -16.46 -4.55
N ARG A 74 -14.80 -15.62 -5.55
CA ARG A 74 -14.95 -15.97 -6.97
C ARG A 74 -13.71 -16.67 -7.56
N GLY A 75 -12.65 -16.87 -6.78
CA GLY A 75 -11.41 -17.53 -7.19
C GLY A 75 -10.40 -16.60 -7.88
N ILE A 76 -10.55 -15.27 -7.76
CA ILE A 76 -9.57 -14.31 -8.25
C ILE A 76 -8.45 -14.18 -7.22
N GLU A 77 -7.20 -14.43 -7.61
CA GLU A 77 -6.06 -14.30 -6.71
C GLU A 77 -5.78 -12.83 -6.39
N ILE A 78 -5.65 -12.52 -5.10
CA ILE A 78 -5.36 -11.17 -4.61
C ILE A 78 -3.93 -11.14 -4.08
N HIS A 79 -3.04 -10.43 -4.77
CA HIS A 79 -1.65 -10.23 -4.38
C HIS A 79 -1.44 -8.80 -3.92
N ILE A 80 -0.79 -8.60 -2.77
CA ILE A 80 -0.52 -7.28 -2.21
C ILE A 80 0.95 -7.19 -1.82
N PHE A 81 1.69 -6.29 -2.46
CA PHE A 81 3.01 -5.87 -1.97
C PHE A 81 2.81 -4.85 -0.86
N ILE A 82 3.63 -4.94 0.18
CA ILE A 82 3.69 -3.88 1.18
C ILE A 82 4.44 -2.68 0.60
N GLY A 83 3.92 -1.48 0.86
CA GLY A 83 4.62 -0.23 0.61
C GLY A 83 5.24 0.34 1.89
N ASN A 84 5.68 1.59 1.85
CA ASN A 84 6.21 2.26 3.03
C ASN A 84 5.12 2.80 3.96
N HIS A 85 3.89 2.98 3.50
CA HIS A 85 2.75 3.42 4.28
C HIS A 85 2.00 2.28 4.96
N ASP A 86 2.02 1.09 4.39
CA ASP A 86 1.25 -0.07 4.84
C ASP A 86 2.12 -1.31 5.11
N ILE A 87 3.34 -1.06 5.56
CA ILE A 87 4.39 -2.07 5.82
C ILE A 87 3.98 -3.11 6.89
N TRP A 88 3.01 -2.79 7.76
CA TRP A 88 2.61 -3.62 8.91
C TRP A 88 1.34 -4.44 8.64
N MET A 89 1.20 -4.95 7.42
CA MET A 89 0.28 -6.03 7.07
C MET A 89 0.87 -7.36 7.52
N PHE A 90 0.20 -8.07 8.42
CA PHE A 90 0.73 -9.33 8.96
C PHE A 90 -0.08 -10.54 8.53
N ASP A 91 -1.26 -10.73 9.08
CA ASP A 91 -2.05 -11.94 8.86
C ASP A 91 -3.57 -11.69 8.70
N TYR A 92 -4.04 -10.48 8.93
CA TYR A 92 -5.45 -10.15 8.81
C TYR A 92 -5.97 -10.34 7.37
N LEU A 93 -5.35 -9.68 6.38
CA LEU A 93 -5.78 -9.81 4.99
C LEU A 93 -5.60 -11.23 4.44
N PRO A 94 -4.51 -11.97 4.72
CA PRO A 94 -4.41 -13.40 4.40
C PRO A 94 -5.54 -14.24 5.01
N LYS A 95 -5.89 -14.04 6.27
CA LYS A 95 -6.90 -14.84 6.97
C LYS A 95 -8.32 -14.52 6.55
N GLU A 96 -8.64 -13.23 6.39
CA GLU A 96 -10.01 -12.77 6.10
C GLU A 96 -10.37 -12.80 4.62
N ILE A 97 -9.38 -12.65 3.73
CA ILE A 97 -9.60 -12.47 2.30
C ILE A 97 -8.88 -13.56 1.49
N GLY A 98 -7.90 -14.26 2.08
CA GLY A 98 -7.02 -15.15 1.34
C GLY A 98 -5.95 -14.40 0.51
N ALA A 99 -5.70 -13.12 0.81
CA ALA A 99 -4.71 -12.33 0.08
C ALA A 99 -3.28 -12.82 0.31
N ILE A 100 -2.46 -12.79 -0.73
CA ILE A 100 -1.05 -13.16 -0.69
C ILE A 100 -0.22 -11.89 -0.48
N ILE A 101 0.44 -11.77 0.68
CA ILE A 101 1.24 -10.59 1.02
C ILE A 101 2.70 -10.80 0.60
N HIS A 102 3.20 -9.92 -0.25
CA HIS A 102 4.59 -9.87 -0.68
C HIS A 102 5.35 -8.78 0.08
N ARG A 103 6.44 -9.19 0.77
CA ARG A 103 7.23 -8.29 1.63
C ARG A 103 8.49 -7.76 0.95
N ASP A 104 8.88 -8.39 -0.14
CA ASP A 104 10.08 -8.10 -0.91
C ASP A 104 9.75 -8.15 -2.40
N THR A 105 10.65 -7.65 -3.23
CA THR A 105 10.51 -7.74 -4.69
C THR A 105 10.41 -9.19 -5.13
N LEU A 106 9.65 -9.43 -6.18
CA LEU A 106 9.40 -10.76 -6.72
C LEU A 106 9.64 -10.78 -8.23
N THR A 107 10.37 -11.79 -8.71
CA THR A 107 10.41 -12.12 -10.14
C THR A 107 9.44 -13.27 -10.38
N VAL A 108 8.48 -13.07 -11.28
CA VAL A 108 7.42 -14.04 -11.56
C VAL A 108 7.11 -14.09 -13.06
N ASP A 109 6.80 -15.29 -13.54
CA ASP A 109 6.35 -15.49 -14.92
C ASP A 109 4.81 -15.47 -14.95
N LEU A 110 4.22 -14.47 -15.61
CA LEU A 110 2.77 -14.28 -15.73
C LEU A 110 2.38 -14.28 -17.19
N LEU A 111 1.45 -15.15 -17.58
CA LEU A 111 0.95 -15.28 -18.96
C LEU A 111 2.07 -15.38 -20.00
N GLY A 112 3.14 -16.11 -19.68
CA GLY A 112 4.28 -16.34 -20.58
C GLY A 112 5.27 -15.16 -20.66
N LYS A 113 5.14 -14.15 -19.81
CA LYS A 113 6.06 -13.01 -19.70
C LYS A 113 6.67 -12.95 -18.32
N ARG A 114 7.95 -12.60 -18.24
CA ARG A 114 8.66 -12.41 -16.98
C ARG A 114 8.51 -10.98 -16.50
N PHE A 115 8.06 -10.83 -15.23
CA PHE A 115 7.90 -9.56 -14.54
C PHE A 115 8.80 -9.50 -13.32
N PHE A 116 9.38 -8.33 -13.07
CA PHE A 116 9.99 -7.98 -11.80
C PHE A 116 9.07 -6.98 -11.10
N LEU A 117 8.49 -7.39 -9.99
CA LEU A 117 7.45 -6.65 -9.28
C LEU A 117 7.93 -6.24 -7.90
N GLY A 118 7.52 -5.08 -7.46
CA GLY A 118 7.78 -4.52 -6.12
C GLY A 118 7.24 -3.11 -6.03
N HIS A 119 7.26 -2.53 -4.82
CA HIS A 119 6.77 -1.16 -4.61
C HIS A 119 7.76 -0.11 -5.10
N GLY A 120 9.07 -0.42 -5.13
CA GLY A 120 10.10 0.50 -5.61
C GLY A 120 10.87 1.24 -4.50
N ASP A 121 10.35 1.34 -3.29
CA ASP A 121 11.09 1.87 -2.13
C ASP A 121 12.31 1.01 -1.76
N GLU A 122 12.32 -0.22 -2.22
CA GLU A 122 13.37 -1.22 -2.01
C GLU A 122 14.62 -0.94 -2.83
N VAL A 123 14.46 -0.30 -3.98
CA VAL A 123 15.54 0.07 -4.90
C VAL A 123 15.99 1.52 -4.76
N ASP A 124 15.37 2.30 -3.88
CA ASP A 124 15.79 3.68 -3.60
C ASP A 124 16.95 3.72 -2.61
N PHE A 125 18.17 3.76 -3.15
CA PHE A 125 19.42 3.85 -2.38
C PHE A 125 19.86 5.28 -2.03
N ARG A 126 19.08 6.31 -2.38
CA ARG A 126 19.50 7.71 -2.32
C ARG A 126 19.63 8.28 -0.92
N SER A 127 18.91 7.77 0.06
CA SER A 127 18.91 8.29 1.44
C SER A 127 19.29 7.24 2.47
N LYS A 128 20.43 7.47 3.17
CA LYS A 128 20.83 6.62 4.32
C LYS A 128 19.79 6.66 5.45
N ALA A 129 19.18 7.84 5.69
CA ALA A 129 18.16 8.02 6.70
C ALA A 129 16.88 7.21 6.37
N PHE A 130 16.46 7.21 5.12
CA PHE A 130 15.30 6.42 4.69
C PHE A 130 15.54 4.92 4.89
N ARG A 131 16.72 4.42 4.52
CA ARG A 131 17.09 3.01 4.74
C ARG A 131 17.08 2.63 6.22
N LEU A 132 17.56 3.52 7.11
CA LEU A 132 17.53 3.29 8.55
C LEU A 132 16.11 3.22 9.09
N ILE A 133 15.25 4.17 8.71
CA ILE A 133 13.83 4.19 9.10
C ILE A 133 13.12 2.91 8.63
N ARG A 134 13.34 2.51 7.38
CA ARG A 134 12.80 1.27 6.82
C ARG A 134 13.28 0.04 7.59
N ALA A 135 14.57 -0.04 7.95
CA ALA A 135 15.11 -1.13 8.75
C ALA A 135 14.45 -1.20 10.14
N ILE A 136 14.23 -0.05 10.80
CA ILE A 136 13.53 0.05 12.08
C ILE A 136 12.08 -0.44 11.93
N PHE A 137 11.36 -0.01 10.91
CA PHE A 137 9.96 -0.38 10.68
C PHE A 137 9.78 -1.85 10.32
N ARG A 138 10.78 -2.48 9.68
CA ARG A 138 10.78 -3.92 9.39
C ARG A 138 11.30 -4.77 10.54
N ASN A 139 11.91 -4.17 11.56
CA ASN A 139 12.45 -4.90 12.71
C ASN A 139 11.31 -5.41 13.61
N LYS A 140 11.24 -6.73 13.82
CA LYS A 140 10.17 -7.37 14.62
C LYS A 140 10.10 -6.89 16.07
N PHE A 141 11.24 -6.57 16.68
CA PHE A 141 11.28 -6.04 18.04
C PHE A 141 10.69 -4.62 18.10
N CYS A 142 11.04 -3.76 17.14
CA CYS A 142 10.45 -2.44 17.03
C CYS A 142 8.94 -2.50 16.75
N GLN A 143 8.50 -3.45 15.93
CA GLN A 143 7.08 -3.70 15.68
C GLN A 143 6.35 -4.14 16.96
N TRP A 144 6.96 -5.01 17.76
CA TRP A 144 6.40 -5.45 19.03
C TRP A 144 6.31 -4.29 20.04
N LEU A 145 7.34 -3.45 20.15
CA LEU A 145 7.29 -2.23 20.97
C LEU A 145 6.18 -1.27 20.50
N TYR A 146 6.06 -1.09 19.19
CA TYR A 146 5.02 -0.25 18.59
C TYR A 146 3.61 -0.78 18.88
N ALA A 147 3.43 -2.09 18.91
CA ALA A 147 2.16 -2.74 19.28
C ALA A 147 1.70 -2.40 20.71
N GLY A 148 2.63 -2.07 21.60
CA GLY A 148 2.32 -1.62 22.97
C GLY A 148 1.79 -0.18 23.06
N ILE A 149 1.92 0.61 21.99
CA ILE A 149 1.43 1.98 21.97
C ILE A 149 -0.06 1.97 21.60
N HIS A 150 -0.87 2.73 22.36
CA HIS A 150 -2.30 2.78 22.11
C HIS A 150 -2.62 3.30 20.68
N PRO A 151 -3.54 2.65 19.93
CA PRO A 151 -3.87 3.01 18.54
C PRO A 151 -4.20 4.48 18.32
N ARG A 152 -4.82 5.14 19.29
CA ARG A 152 -5.12 6.58 19.21
C ARG A 152 -3.88 7.45 18.94
N TRP A 153 -2.73 7.08 19.51
CA TRP A 153 -1.48 7.82 19.37
C TRP A 153 -0.79 7.49 18.06
N THR A 154 -0.71 6.20 17.74
CA THR A 154 -0.03 5.72 16.54
C THR A 154 -0.71 6.21 15.26
N PHE A 155 -2.03 6.17 15.20
CA PHE A 155 -2.80 6.73 14.08
C PHE A 155 -2.62 8.24 13.94
N GLY A 156 -2.67 8.98 15.06
CA GLY A 156 -2.46 10.43 15.05
C GLY A 156 -1.08 10.80 14.49
N PHE A 157 -0.05 10.12 14.97
CA PHE A 157 1.32 10.31 14.51
C PHE A 157 1.51 9.95 13.03
N ALA A 158 1.09 8.75 12.63
CA ALA A 158 1.30 8.24 11.28
C ALA A 158 0.60 9.09 10.21
N LEU A 159 -0.67 9.46 10.45
CA LEU A 159 -1.42 10.32 9.54
C LEU A 159 -0.87 11.76 9.49
N GLY A 160 -0.33 12.27 10.61
CA GLY A 160 0.38 13.55 10.64
C GLY A 160 1.70 13.49 9.86
N TRP A 161 2.45 12.42 10.01
CA TRP A 161 3.69 12.17 9.28
C TRP A 161 3.45 12.11 7.76
N SER A 162 2.44 11.34 7.32
CA SER A 162 2.05 11.24 5.90
C SER A 162 1.76 12.62 5.30
N LEU A 163 0.95 13.44 5.97
CA LEU A 163 0.64 14.80 5.53
C LEU A 163 1.89 15.69 5.43
N ASN A 164 2.77 15.65 6.44
CA ASN A 164 3.97 16.49 6.46
C ASN A 164 4.98 16.08 5.39
N SER A 165 5.18 14.78 5.20
CA SER A 165 6.06 14.24 4.16
C SER A 165 5.64 14.69 2.76
N ARG A 166 4.34 14.69 2.47
CA ARG A 166 3.80 15.15 1.18
C ARG A 166 3.94 16.65 0.98
N LYS A 167 3.66 17.47 2.03
CA LYS A 167 3.88 18.91 1.96
C LYS A 167 5.33 19.23 1.62
N SER A 168 6.28 18.63 2.35
CA SER A 168 7.70 18.79 2.07
C SER A 168 8.11 18.31 0.68
N GLY A 169 7.45 17.27 0.14
CA GLY A 169 7.66 16.77 -1.21
C GLY A 169 7.20 17.78 -2.27
N LEU A 170 6.00 18.36 -2.11
CA LEU A 170 5.45 19.37 -2.99
C LEU A 170 6.29 20.66 -2.98
N GLU A 171 6.66 21.16 -1.80
CA GLU A 171 7.54 22.32 -1.66
C GLU A 171 8.90 22.10 -2.35
N LYS A 172 9.48 20.90 -2.25
CA LYS A 172 10.72 20.55 -2.96
C LYS A 172 10.54 20.44 -4.47
N GLN A 173 9.38 20.00 -4.96
CA GLN A 173 9.07 19.96 -6.38
C GLN A 173 8.84 21.37 -6.94
N GLU A 174 8.17 22.25 -6.21
CA GLU A 174 7.99 23.64 -6.58
C GLU A 174 9.32 24.41 -6.57
N ALA A 175 10.18 24.14 -5.58
CA ALA A 175 11.51 24.76 -5.47
C ALA A 175 12.50 24.24 -6.50
N LYS A 176 12.37 22.99 -6.94
CA LYS A 176 13.05 22.47 -8.11
C LYS A 176 12.16 22.75 -9.31
N LYS A 177 12.33 23.92 -9.98
CA LYS A 177 11.84 24.08 -11.33
C LYS A 177 12.27 22.84 -12.11
N TYR A 178 11.30 22.06 -12.58
CA TYR A 178 11.55 20.94 -13.45
C TYR A 178 12.32 21.47 -14.66
N GLN A 179 13.61 21.24 -14.69
CA GLN A 179 14.40 21.39 -15.89
C GLN A 179 14.18 20.10 -16.65
N GLY A 180 13.40 20.18 -17.74
CA GLY A 180 13.12 19.04 -18.60
C GLY A 180 14.39 18.31 -19.02
N GLU A 181 14.26 17.10 -19.53
CA GLU A 181 15.38 16.25 -19.99
C GLU A 181 16.30 16.90 -21.01
N ASP A 182 15.87 18.00 -21.63
CA ASP A 182 16.61 18.76 -22.66
C ASP A 182 17.60 19.81 -22.10
N ALA A 183 17.76 19.90 -20.79
CA ALA A 183 18.77 20.77 -20.17
C ALA A 183 20.13 20.05 -20.07
N LYS A 184 20.72 19.76 -21.25
CA LYS A 184 22.14 19.43 -21.40
C LYS A 184 22.85 20.52 -22.10
#